data_5ab05089a398339879eead5740b5acb6
#
_entry.id   5ab05089a398339879eead5740b5acb6
#
_cell.length_a   1.000
_cell.length_b   1.000
_cell.length_c   1.000
_cell.angle_alpha   90.00
_cell.angle_beta   90.00
_cell.angle_gamma   90.00
#
_symmetry.space_group_name_H-M   'P 1'
#
loop_
_entity.id
_entity.type
_entity.pdbx_description
1 polymer ?
#
loop_
_entity_poly.entity_id
_entity_poly.type
_entity_poly.pdbx_seq_one_letter_code
_entity_poly.pdbx_strand_id
1 'polypeptide(L)'
;MNKGKYYLSTAIAYASGKPHIGNTYEIVLADAICRYKRMAGYDVYFQTGTDEHGQKIQLKAEAAGVTPQQFVDSTSAEIRRIWDVMNTSYDRFVRTTDPDH
;
A
#
# COMPACT_ATOMS: atom_id res chain seq x y z
N MET A 1 -16.35 12.55 21.19
CA MET A 1 -15.63 13.82 20.99
C MET A 1 -14.36 13.57 20.19
N ASN A 2 -14.09 14.40 19.21
CA ASN A 2 -12.91 14.28 18.37
C ASN A 2 -11.67 14.84 19.08
N LYS A 3 -10.62 14.02 19.22
CA LYS A 3 -9.36 14.44 19.85
C LYS A 3 -8.41 15.14 18.88
N GLY A 4 -8.81 15.34 17.63
CA GLY A 4 -7.99 15.94 16.62
C GLY A 4 -7.72 14.95 15.48
N LYS A 5 -6.84 15.36 14.57
CA LYS A 5 -6.51 14.54 13.39
C LYS A 5 -5.22 13.75 13.65
N TYR A 6 -5.20 12.55 13.13
CA TYR A 6 -4.03 11.69 13.17
C TYR A 6 -3.78 11.14 11.77
N TYR A 7 -2.59 11.39 11.26
CA TYR A 7 -2.20 10.92 9.93
C TYR A 7 -1.10 9.88 10.07
N LEU A 8 -1.26 8.75 9.37
CA LEU A 8 -0.24 7.72 9.33
C LEU A 8 -0.11 7.19 7.90
N SER A 9 1.13 7.15 7.40
CA SER A 9 1.43 6.48 6.14
C SER A 9 2.48 5.40 6.38
N THR A 10 2.34 4.28 5.67
CA THR A 10 3.36 3.24 5.68
C THR A 10 4.39 3.51 4.60
N ALA A 11 5.55 2.86 4.71
CA ALA A 11 6.41 2.68 3.57
C ALA A 11 5.62 1.91 2.50
N ILE A 12 5.65 2.41 1.26
CA ILE A 12 4.90 1.78 0.18
C ILE A 12 5.65 0.55 -0.34
N ALA A 13 4.91 -0.53 -0.61
CA ALA A 13 5.49 -1.76 -1.11
C ALA A 13 5.98 -1.58 -2.56
N TYR A 14 7.16 -2.09 -2.88
CA TYR A 14 7.67 -2.04 -4.24
C TYR A 14 6.94 -3.06 -5.11
N ALA A 15 6.32 -2.59 -6.21
CA ALA A 15 5.47 -3.42 -7.07
C ALA A 15 6.28 -4.30 -8.04
N SER A 16 7.41 -4.85 -7.61
CA SER A 16 8.22 -5.79 -8.41
C SER A 16 7.85 -7.24 -8.16
N GLY A 17 6.96 -7.52 -7.21
CA GLY A 17 6.53 -8.88 -6.85
C GLY A 17 5.63 -8.87 -5.63
N LYS A 18 5.39 -10.04 -5.06
CA LYS A 18 4.56 -10.15 -3.86
C LYS A 18 5.26 -9.49 -2.66
N PRO A 19 4.49 -8.89 -1.74
CA PRO A 19 5.09 -8.32 -0.54
C PRO A 19 5.75 -9.40 0.31
N HIS A 20 6.92 -9.08 0.87
CA HIS A 20 7.59 -9.99 1.78
C HIS A 20 7.08 -9.79 3.22
N ILE A 21 7.58 -10.65 4.13
CA ILE A 21 7.09 -10.65 5.52
C ILE A 21 7.31 -9.30 6.23
N GLY A 22 8.36 -8.57 5.89
CA GLY A 22 8.61 -7.24 6.46
C GLY A 22 7.52 -6.24 6.10
N ASN A 23 7.04 -6.27 4.84
CA ASN A 23 5.93 -5.42 4.41
C ASN A 23 4.65 -5.80 5.16
N THR A 24 4.39 -7.09 5.33
CA THR A 24 3.21 -7.58 6.07
C THR A 24 3.24 -7.13 7.52
N TYR A 25 4.38 -7.24 8.18
CA TYR A 25 4.56 -6.80 9.56
C TYR A 25 4.26 -5.31 9.70
N GLU A 26 4.82 -4.50 8.80
CA GLU A 26 4.63 -3.06 8.84
C GLU A 26 3.16 -2.66 8.66
N ILE A 27 2.46 -3.27 7.70
CA ILE A 27 1.05 -2.92 7.45
C ILE A 27 0.16 -3.34 8.62
N VAL A 28 0.42 -4.48 9.24
CA VAL A 28 -0.33 -4.94 10.41
C VAL A 28 -0.12 -4.00 11.59
N LEU A 29 1.12 -3.59 11.83
CA LEU A 29 1.43 -2.67 12.92
C LEU A 29 0.78 -1.31 12.71
N ALA A 30 0.87 -0.77 11.50
CA ALA A 30 0.25 0.51 11.15
C ALA A 30 -1.27 0.45 11.29
N ASP A 31 -1.89 -0.64 10.85
CA ASP A 31 -3.32 -0.84 10.96
C ASP A 31 -3.76 -0.89 12.42
N ALA A 32 -3.02 -1.61 13.26
CA ALA A 32 -3.32 -1.69 14.70
C ALA A 32 -3.26 -0.31 15.36
N ILE A 33 -2.26 0.50 15.03
CA ILE A 33 -2.13 1.87 15.55
C ILE A 33 -3.32 2.73 15.11
N CYS A 34 -3.70 2.65 13.84
CA CYS A 34 -4.82 3.44 13.31
C CYS A 34 -6.14 3.04 13.96
N ARG A 35 -6.38 1.75 14.17
CA ARG A 35 -7.59 1.26 14.84
C ARG A 35 -7.64 1.74 16.28
N TYR A 36 -6.51 1.68 17.00
CA TYR A 36 -6.42 2.20 18.35
C TYR A 36 -6.74 3.69 18.41
N LYS A 37 -6.15 4.49 17.51
CA LYS A 37 -6.39 5.94 17.47
C LYS A 37 -7.85 6.27 17.17
N ARG A 38 -8.50 5.52 16.28
CA ARG A 38 -9.94 5.70 16.01
C ARG A 38 -10.78 5.41 17.24
N MET A 39 -10.48 4.33 17.95
CA MET A 39 -11.17 3.98 19.18
C MET A 39 -10.96 5.02 20.26
N ALA A 40 -9.80 5.67 20.29
CA ALA A 40 -9.48 6.73 21.25
C ALA A 40 -10.11 8.09 20.89
N GLY A 41 -10.79 8.20 19.74
CA GLY A 41 -11.51 9.40 19.36
C GLY A 41 -10.78 10.32 18.38
N TYR A 42 -9.67 9.87 17.79
CA TYR A 42 -8.97 10.66 16.76
C TYR A 42 -9.65 10.50 15.40
N ASP A 43 -9.57 11.55 14.59
CA ASP A 43 -9.92 11.49 13.18
C ASP A 43 -8.68 11.01 12.41
N VAL A 44 -8.69 9.75 12.00
CA VAL A 44 -7.51 9.08 11.45
C VAL A 44 -7.56 9.03 9.94
N TYR A 45 -6.45 9.41 9.30
CA TYR A 45 -6.23 9.18 7.87
C TYR A 45 -5.05 8.21 7.73
N PHE A 46 -5.32 7.04 7.17
CA PHE A 46 -4.34 5.96 7.00
C PHE A 46 -4.10 5.73 5.52
N GLN A 47 -2.86 5.96 5.09
CA GLN A 47 -2.47 5.80 3.69
C GLN A 47 -1.42 4.72 3.55
N THR A 48 -1.60 3.87 2.57
CA THR A 48 -0.60 2.89 2.13
C THR A 48 -0.57 2.89 0.60
N GLY A 49 0.20 2.01 -0.01
CA GLY A 49 0.25 1.96 -1.46
C GLY A 49 1.39 1.14 -2.01
N THR A 50 1.70 1.39 -3.29
CA THR A 50 2.76 0.69 -4.01
C THR A 50 3.68 1.67 -4.72
N ASP A 51 4.98 1.34 -4.72
CA ASP A 51 6.00 2.02 -5.52
C ASP A 51 6.11 1.29 -6.88
N GLU A 52 5.78 1.98 -7.95
CA GLU A 52 5.61 1.38 -9.27
C GLU A 52 6.62 1.86 -10.30
N HIS A 53 7.71 2.48 -9.86
CA HIS A 53 8.77 2.95 -10.75
C HIS A 53 10.06 2.19 -10.50
N GLY A 54 10.93 2.17 -11.53
CA GLY A 54 12.25 1.62 -11.42
C GLY A 54 12.60 0.61 -12.51
N GLN A 55 13.91 0.44 -12.72
CA GLN A 55 14.43 -0.44 -13.75
C GLN A 55 14.09 -1.92 -13.51
N LYS A 56 14.05 -2.32 -12.25
CA LYS A 56 13.73 -3.71 -11.90
C LYS A 56 12.33 -4.10 -12.36
N ILE A 57 11.36 -3.18 -12.22
CA ILE A 57 10.01 -3.40 -12.72
C ILE A 57 10.01 -3.53 -14.24
N GLN A 58 10.74 -2.67 -14.93
CA GLN A 58 10.85 -2.71 -16.38
C GLN A 58 11.42 -4.05 -16.87
N LEU A 59 12.49 -4.53 -16.24
CA LEU A 59 13.10 -5.81 -16.60
C LEU A 59 12.16 -6.98 -16.34
N LYS A 60 11.42 -6.97 -15.23
CA LYS A 60 10.45 -8.01 -14.93
C LYS A 60 9.27 -8.01 -15.90
N ALA A 61 8.82 -6.83 -16.32
CA ALA A 61 7.75 -6.72 -17.31
C ALA A 61 8.19 -7.30 -18.65
N GLU A 62 9.40 -7.00 -19.09
CA GLU A 62 9.96 -7.56 -20.31
C GLU A 62 10.03 -9.08 -20.26
N ALA A 63 10.51 -9.64 -19.15
CA ALA A 63 10.59 -11.09 -18.95
C ALA A 63 9.21 -11.76 -18.98
N ALA A 64 8.17 -11.06 -18.56
CA ALA A 64 6.80 -11.56 -18.57
C ALA A 64 6.08 -11.31 -19.90
N GLY A 65 6.69 -10.57 -20.83
CA GLY A 65 6.10 -10.26 -22.12
C GLY A 65 4.98 -9.24 -22.08
N VAL A 66 4.98 -8.37 -21.09
CA VAL A 66 3.97 -7.30 -20.91
C VAL A 66 4.65 -5.95 -20.81
N THR A 67 3.86 -4.87 -20.89
CA THR A 67 4.38 -3.52 -20.65
C THR A 67 4.64 -3.30 -19.17
N PRO A 68 5.55 -2.35 -18.80
CA PRO A 68 5.74 -2.00 -17.39
C PRO A 68 4.43 -1.60 -16.70
N GLN A 69 3.57 -0.85 -17.38
CA GLN A 69 2.29 -0.44 -16.81
C GLN A 69 1.37 -1.64 -16.54
N GLN A 70 1.31 -2.59 -17.47
CA GLN A 70 0.52 -3.82 -17.27
C GLN A 70 1.06 -4.65 -16.10
N PHE A 71 2.38 -4.72 -15.98
CA PHE A 71 3.02 -5.46 -14.89
C PHE A 71 2.67 -4.85 -13.53
N VAL A 72 2.83 -3.52 -13.38
CA VAL A 72 2.54 -2.87 -12.10
C VAL A 72 1.05 -2.85 -11.78
N ASP A 73 0.18 -2.74 -12.77
CA ASP A 73 -1.26 -2.83 -12.57
C ASP A 73 -1.64 -4.18 -11.93
N SER A 74 -1.09 -5.26 -12.48
CA SER A 74 -1.35 -6.60 -11.97
C SER A 74 -0.77 -6.81 -10.57
N THR A 75 0.48 -6.40 -10.36
CA THR A 75 1.17 -6.58 -9.06
C THR A 75 0.53 -5.72 -7.98
N SER A 76 0.19 -4.49 -8.30
CA SER A 76 -0.45 -3.58 -7.35
C SER A 76 -1.83 -4.08 -6.93
N ALA A 77 -2.61 -4.60 -7.88
CA ALA A 77 -3.90 -5.20 -7.59
C ALA A 77 -3.76 -6.40 -6.65
N GLU A 78 -2.73 -7.22 -6.83
CA GLU A 78 -2.50 -8.36 -5.95
C GLU A 78 -2.08 -7.94 -4.55
N ILE A 79 -1.21 -6.93 -4.42
CA ILE A 79 -0.81 -6.38 -3.12
C ILE A 79 -2.03 -5.83 -2.39
N ARG A 80 -2.87 -5.05 -3.09
CA ARG A 80 -4.08 -4.50 -2.53
C ARG A 80 -5.02 -5.61 -2.06
N ARG A 81 -5.17 -6.66 -2.86
CA ARG A 81 -6.00 -7.82 -2.50
C ARG A 81 -5.50 -8.47 -1.21
N ILE A 82 -4.18 -8.62 -1.06
CA ILE A 82 -3.58 -9.20 0.15
C ILE A 82 -3.90 -8.32 1.37
N TRP A 83 -3.73 -6.99 1.25
CA TRP A 83 -4.08 -6.07 2.35
C TRP A 83 -5.57 -6.15 2.69
N ASP A 84 -6.43 -6.29 1.69
CA ASP A 84 -7.89 -6.40 1.90
C ASP A 84 -8.25 -7.74 2.57
N VAL A 85 -7.60 -8.84 2.20
CA VAL A 85 -7.79 -10.14 2.85
C VAL A 85 -7.38 -10.06 4.33
N MET A 86 -6.36 -9.29 4.67
CA MET A 86 -5.93 -9.05 6.03
C MET A 86 -6.82 -8.06 6.78
N ASN A 87 -7.88 -7.57 6.13
CA ASN A 87 -8.82 -6.61 6.69
C ASN A 87 -8.16 -5.31 7.16
N THR A 88 -7.20 -4.83 6.39
CA THR A 88 -6.47 -3.59 6.65
C THR A 88 -7.40 -2.39 6.50
N SER A 89 -7.38 -1.46 7.45
CA SER A 89 -8.32 -0.35 7.52
C SER A 89 -7.82 0.96 6.89
N TYR A 90 -7.00 0.87 5.84
CA TYR A 90 -6.48 2.04 5.15
C TYR A 90 -7.61 2.87 4.52
N ASP A 91 -7.43 4.19 4.49
CA ASP A 91 -8.37 5.11 3.86
C ASP A 91 -8.03 5.34 2.40
N ARG A 92 -6.75 5.27 2.05
CA ARG A 92 -6.32 5.43 0.67
C ARG A 92 -5.19 4.47 0.33
N PHE A 93 -5.29 3.86 -0.85
CA PHE A 93 -4.23 3.07 -1.45
C PHE A 93 -3.63 3.87 -2.60
N VAL A 94 -2.40 4.36 -2.42
CA VAL A 94 -1.73 5.24 -3.36
C VAL A 94 -0.82 4.41 -4.26
N ARG A 95 -0.82 4.74 -5.54
CA ARG A 95 0.11 4.17 -6.52
C ARG A 95 0.98 5.30 -7.06
N THR A 96 2.28 5.08 -7.17
CA THR A 96 3.17 6.14 -7.67
C THR A 96 2.93 6.46 -9.15
N THR A 97 2.17 5.63 -9.86
CA THR A 97 1.72 5.90 -11.23
C THR A 97 0.38 6.64 -11.29
N ASP A 98 -0.28 6.90 -10.14
CA ASP A 98 -1.53 7.63 -10.12
C ASP A 98 -1.34 9.07 -10.64
N PRO A 99 -2.31 9.60 -11.42
CA PRO A 99 -2.18 10.96 -11.96
C PRO A 99 -2.07 12.05 -10.91
N ASP A 100 -2.60 11.84 -9.73
CA ASP A 100 -2.62 12.80 -8.63
C ASP A 100 -1.51 12.57 -7.60
N HIS A 101 -0.60 11.68 -7.90
CA HIS A 101 0.53 11.38 -7.01
C HIS A 101 1.55 12.50 -7.04
#